data_dda6b0837062d89c809f2ccce4699e91
#
_entry.id   dda6b0837062d89c809f2ccce4699e91
#
_cell.length_a   1.000
_cell.length_b   1.000
_cell.length_c   1.000
_cell.angle_alpha   90.00
_cell.angle_beta   90.00
_cell.angle_gamma   90.00
#
_symmetry.space_group_name_H-M   'P 1'
#
loop_
_entity.id
_entity.type
_entity.pdbx_description
1 polymer ?
#
loop_
_entity_poly.entity_id
_entity_poly.type
_entity_poly.pdbx_seq_one_letter_code
_entity_poly.pdbx_strand_id
1 'polypeptide(L)'
;EFRRVLFRSASMQVKEKRQHPSLALWCGNNEIDVAWKNWGWQQTYDLHGRDSIQLKHGYDTIFSELLPDIVRHVDCKTPYIHTSPLSNWGNANDFLSGDNHFWGVWHGEYPVSSYTRFIPRFMSEFGLPSLPSIAAIQKYFSLKSGNTNDSALASRLRSYKGIRLIEKYIADEYGKPKDLKSFVWLSQLVQANALQSAILAHRSAKPFCMGTLFWQLNDAWPGITWKIGRAHV
;
A
#
# COMPACT_ATOMS: atom_id res chain seq x y z
N GLU A 1 -9.04 -9.81 -29.52
CA GLU A 1 -9.86 -10.42 -28.45
C GLU A 1 -9.61 -9.74 -27.09
N PHE A 2 -8.37 -9.68 -26.60
CA PHE A 2 -8.03 -9.07 -25.32
C PHE A 2 -8.52 -7.61 -25.16
N ARG A 3 -8.31 -6.75 -26.18
CA ARG A 3 -8.79 -5.36 -26.16
C ARG A 3 -10.31 -5.26 -26.02
N ARG A 4 -11.07 -6.15 -26.65
CA ARG A 4 -12.55 -6.18 -26.54
C ARG A 4 -13.01 -6.57 -25.14
N VAL A 5 -12.37 -7.57 -24.54
CA VAL A 5 -12.67 -8.02 -23.17
C VAL A 5 -12.36 -6.91 -22.17
N LEU A 6 -11.18 -6.31 -22.26
CA LEU A 6 -10.77 -5.21 -21.39
C LEU A 6 -11.72 -4.01 -21.53
N PHE A 7 -12.05 -3.61 -22.76
CA PHE A 7 -12.98 -2.50 -23.01
C PHE A 7 -14.35 -2.76 -22.39
N ARG A 8 -14.93 -3.94 -22.58
CA ARG A 8 -16.23 -4.30 -22.00
C ARG A 8 -16.18 -4.32 -20.47
N SER A 9 -15.18 -4.96 -19.91
CA SER A 9 -15.02 -5.06 -18.45
C SER A 9 -14.85 -3.68 -17.81
N ALA A 10 -13.94 -2.85 -18.33
CA ALA A 10 -13.72 -1.50 -17.82
C ALA A 10 -14.97 -0.61 -17.98
N SER A 11 -15.62 -0.64 -19.15
CA SER A 11 -16.85 0.13 -19.38
C SER A 11 -17.97 -0.26 -18.41
N MET A 12 -18.11 -1.55 -18.11
CA MET A 12 -19.09 -2.05 -17.16
C MET A 12 -18.78 -1.58 -15.74
N GLN A 13 -17.53 -1.70 -15.29
CA GLN A 13 -17.10 -1.24 -13.97
C GLN A 13 -17.30 0.27 -13.80
N VAL A 14 -16.96 1.08 -14.80
CA VAL A 14 -17.19 2.52 -14.75
C VAL A 14 -18.68 2.83 -14.68
N LYS A 15 -19.52 2.19 -15.50
CA LYS A 15 -20.99 2.38 -15.48
C LYS A 15 -21.61 2.06 -14.11
N GLU A 16 -21.17 0.96 -13.49
CA GLU A 16 -21.69 0.53 -12.20
C GLU A 16 -21.29 1.47 -11.05
N LYS A 17 -20.06 1.99 -11.10
CA LYS A 17 -19.49 2.73 -9.97
C LYS A 17 -19.63 4.25 -10.08
N ARG A 18 -19.79 4.83 -11.27
CA ARG A 18 -19.84 6.29 -11.48
C ARG A 18 -20.95 7.02 -10.69
N GLN A 19 -21.98 6.28 -10.28
CA GLN A 19 -23.11 6.82 -9.53
C GLN A 19 -22.84 6.97 -8.02
N HIS A 20 -21.74 6.42 -7.51
CA HIS A 20 -21.42 6.55 -6.09
C HIS A 20 -20.93 7.96 -5.77
N PRO A 21 -21.59 8.67 -4.83
CA PRO A 21 -21.24 10.06 -4.51
C PRO A 21 -19.86 10.22 -3.88
N SER A 22 -19.29 9.15 -3.35
CA SER A 22 -17.94 9.12 -2.78
C SER A 22 -16.82 8.90 -3.79
N LEU A 23 -17.16 8.63 -5.06
CA LEU A 23 -16.16 8.44 -6.11
C LEU A 23 -15.54 9.79 -6.48
N ALA A 24 -14.24 9.94 -6.19
CA ALA A 24 -13.50 11.18 -6.42
C ALA A 24 -12.54 11.10 -7.61
N LEU A 25 -12.02 9.89 -7.93
CA LEU A 25 -10.96 9.72 -8.91
C LEU A 25 -10.98 8.29 -9.46
N TRP A 26 -10.76 8.14 -10.77
CA TRP A 26 -10.43 6.88 -11.42
C TRP A 26 -8.90 6.72 -11.50
N CYS A 27 -8.38 5.56 -11.11
CA CYS A 27 -6.97 5.22 -11.20
C CYS A 27 -6.76 3.99 -12.09
N GLY A 28 -5.84 4.06 -13.03
CA GLY A 28 -5.58 3.01 -14.01
C GLY A 28 -4.88 1.79 -13.43
N ASN A 29 -3.85 2.00 -12.62
CA ASN A 29 -3.09 0.91 -12.00
C ASN A 29 -2.40 1.35 -10.70
N ASN A 30 -1.96 0.34 -9.94
CA ASN A 30 -1.14 0.52 -8.75
C ASN A 30 0.33 0.26 -9.08
N GLU A 31 1.17 1.27 -8.87
CA GLU A 31 2.65 1.21 -8.81
C GLU A 31 3.39 0.78 -10.08
N ILE A 32 2.75 0.46 -11.21
CA ILE A 32 3.46 -0.06 -12.39
C ILE A 32 4.42 1.00 -12.97
N ASP A 33 4.00 2.26 -13.07
CA ASP A 33 4.85 3.31 -13.65
C ASP A 33 6.07 3.63 -12.76
N VAL A 34 5.87 3.74 -11.45
CA VAL A 34 6.97 3.97 -10.50
C VAL A 34 7.91 2.78 -10.44
N ALA A 35 7.38 1.55 -10.50
CA ALA A 35 8.19 0.34 -10.55
C ALA A 35 9.02 0.24 -11.82
N TRP A 36 8.43 0.56 -12.98
CA TRP A 36 9.12 0.60 -14.25
C TRP A 36 10.27 1.61 -14.24
N LYS A 37 10.06 2.80 -13.67
CA LYS A 37 11.04 3.89 -13.66
C LYS A 37 12.10 3.76 -12.57
N ASN A 38 11.76 3.21 -11.40
CA ASN A 38 12.57 3.37 -10.20
C ASN A 38 12.96 2.06 -9.52
N TRP A 39 12.29 0.90 -9.80
CA TRP A 39 12.57 -0.33 -9.07
C TRP A 39 13.44 -1.33 -9.84
N GLY A 40 13.97 -0.93 -10.99
CA GLY A 40 14.86 -1.76 -11.79
C GLY A 40 14.20 -3.03 -12.36
N TRP A 41 12.91 -2.96 -12.69
CA TRP A 41 12.20 -4.12 -13.25
C TRP A 41 12.82 -4.61 -14.55
N GLN A 42 13.35 -3.70 -15.37
CA GLN A 42 14.02 -4.06 -16.62
C GLN A 42 15.19 -5.00 -16.35
N GLN A 43 15.98 -4.71 -15.33
CA GLN A 43 17.13 -5.55 -14.93
C GLN A 43 16.66 -6.83 -14.23
N THR A 44 15.69 -6.73 -13.34
CA THR A 44 15.20 -7.87 -12.55
C THR A 44 14.57 -8.95 -13.43
N TYR A 45 13.86 -8.56 -14.49
CA TYR A 45 13.13 -9.46 -15.39
C TYR A 45 13.77 -9.61 -16.76
N ASP A 46 15.02 -9.17 -16.93
CA ASP A 46 15.78 -9.23 -18.20
C ASP A 46 15.02 -8.63 -19.40
N LEU A 47 14.36 -7.49 -19.17
CA LEU A 47 13.54 -6.80 -20.17
C LEU A 47 14.39 -5.79 -20.93
N HIS A 48 14.90 -6.19 -22.09
CA HIS A 48 15.78 -5.36 -22.92
C HIS A 48 15.27 -5.20 -24.36
N GLY A 49 15.78 -4.19 -25.04
CA GLY A 49 15.54 -3.98 -26.46
C GLY A 49 14.05 -3.98 -26.83
N ARG A 50 13.66 -4.86 -27.74
CA ARG A 50 12.31 -4.94 -28.29
C ARG A 50 11.24 -5.27 -27.24
N ASP A 51 11.54 -6.15 -26.28
CA ASP A 51 10.57 -6.60 -25.28
C ASP A 51 10.22 -5.46 -24.31
N SER A 52 11.23 -4.71 -23.86
CA SER A 52 11.03 -3.52 -23.05
C SER A 52 10.15 -2.48 -23.77
N ILE A 53 10.43 -2.21 -25.05
CA ILE A 53 9.64 -1.27 -25.87
C ILE A 53 8.19 -1.74 -26.02
N GLN A 54 7.97 -3.04 -26.30
CA GLN A 54 6.63 -3.59 -26.47
C GLN A 54 5.81 -3.56 -25.19
N LEU A 55 6.43 -3.89 -24.04
CA LEU A 55 5.76 -3.82 -22.74
C LEU A 55 5.38 -2.38 -22.39
N LYS A 56 6.31 -1.43 -22.59
CA LYS A 56 6.01 -0.01 -22.34
C LYS A 56 4.92 0.51 -23.26
N HIS A 57 4.94 0.17 -24.54
CA HIS A 57 3.88 0.51 -25.48
C HIS A 57 2.54 -0.11 -25.09
N GLY A 58 2.52 -1.37 -24.65
CA GLY A 58 1.31 -2.02 -24.14
C GLY A 58 0.76 -1.32 -22.90
N TYR A 59 1.64 -0.93 -21.97
CA TYR A 59 1.28 -0.12 -20.80
C TYR A 59 0.62 1.20 -21.20
N ASP A 60 1.26 1.97 -22.08
CA ASP A 60 0.76 3.27 -22.51
C ASP A 60 -0.59 3.14 -23.23
N THR A 61 -0.72 2.15 -24.11
CA THR A 61 -1.97 1.86 -24.81
C THR A 61 -3.12 1.56 -23.85
N ILE A 62 -2.88 0.81 -22.77
CA ILE A 62 -3.94 0.46 -21.82
C ILE A 62 -4.25 1.65 -20.89
N PHE A 63 -3.24 2.18 -20.21
CA PHE A 63 -3.44 3.09 -19.09
C PHE A 63 -3.46 4.57 -19.49
N SER A 64 -2.88 4.95 -20.63
CA SER A 64 -2.84 6.34 -21.10
C SER A 64 -3.75 6.62 -22.31
N GLU A 65 -4.28 5.58 -22.98
CA GLU A 65 -5.18 5.74 -24.12
C GLU A 65 -6.54 5.10 -23.87
N LEU A 66 -6.60 3.76 -23.75
CA LEU A 66 -7.84 2.99 -23.72
C LEU A 66 -8.69 3.29 -22.48
N LEU A 67 -8.12 3.21 -21.28
CA LEU A 67 -8.86 3.42 -20.04
C LEU A 67 -9.35 4.87 -19.86
N PRO A 68 -8.55 5.91 -20.10
CA PRO A 68 -9.04 7.29 -20.04
C PRO A 68 -10.11 7.57 -21.10
N ASP A 69 -10.04 6.96 -22.28
CA ASP A 69 -11.09 7.08 -23.29
C ASP A 69 -12.42 6.47 -22.81
N ILE A 70 -12.37 5.29 -22.22
CA ILE A 70 -13.55 4.66 -21.63
C ILE A 70 -14.15 5.54 -20.52
N VAL A 71 -13.31 6.02 -19.61
CA VAL A 71 -13.78 6.90 -18.52
C VAL A 71 -14.41 8.15 -19.10
N ARG A 72 -13.77 8.83 -20.04
CA ARG A 72 -14.28 10.05 -20.66
C ARG A 72 -15.64 9.87 -21.32
N HIS A 73 -15.87 8.72 -21.97
CA HIS A 73 -17.15 8.42 -22.64
C HIS A 73 -18.26 7.99 -21.67
N VAL A 74 -17.90 7.35 -20.55
CA VAL A 74 -18.89 6.75 -19.64
C VAL A 74 -19.12 7.63 -18.41
N ASP A 75 -18.08 8.28 -17.91
CA ASP A 75 -18.09 9.18 -16.74
C ASP A 75 -17.20 10.40 -16.98
N CYS A 76 -17.73 11.39 -17.70
CA CYS A 76 -16.99 12.60 -18.05
C CYS A 76 -16.76 13.57 -16.88
N LYS A 77 -17.31 13.29 -15.70
CA LYS A 77 -17.25 14.19 -14.53
C LYS A 77 -16.11 13.85 -13.57
N THR A 78 -15.81 12.56 -13.42
CA THR A 78 -14.79 12.11 -12.49
C THR A 78 -13.43 12.06 -13.19
N PRO A 79 -12.39 12.70 -12.65
CA PRO A 79 -11.06 12.71 -13.25
C PRO A 79 -10.44 11.30 -13.28
N TYR A 80 -9.46 11.13 -14.16
CA TYR A 80 -8.69 9.90 -14.32
C TYR A 80 -7.19 10.18 -14.22
N ILE A 81 -6.46 9.31 -13.51
CA ILE A 81 -5.00 9.24 -13.53
C ILE A 81 -4.56 7.85 -14.02
N HIS A 82 -3.47 7.80 -14.77
CA HIS A 82 -3.01 6.53 -15.36
C HIS A 82 -2.41 5.57 -14.33
N THR A 83 -1.85 6.06 -13.23
CA THR A 83 -1.20 5.28 -12.17
C THR A 83 -1.31 5.98 -10.81
N SER A 84 -1.22 5.24 -9.73
CA SER A 84 -0.91 5.71 -8.39
C SER A 84 0.25 4.87 -7.84
N PRO A 85 1.33 5.46 -7.28
CA PRO A 85 1.54 6.91 -7.17
C PRO A 85 2.04 7.54 -8.47
N LEU A 86 1.89 8.86 -8.57
CA LEU A 86 2.51 9.68 -9.62
C LEU A 86 3.95 10.04 -9.30
N SER A 87 4.35 9.91 -8.03
CA SER A 87 5.67 10.30 -7.55
C SER A 87 6.35 9.19 -6.73
N ASN A 88 7.69 9.21 -6.67
CA ASN A 88 8.49 8.18 -6.00
C ASN A 88 9.02 8.66 -4.65
N TRP A 89 8.71 7.95 -3.57
CA TRP A 89 9.15 8.28 -2.21
C TRP A 89 10.68 8.27 -2.01
N GLY A 90 11.42 7.61 -2.89
CA GLY A 90 12.88 7.62 -2.87
C GLY A 90 13.52 8.92 -3.37
N ASN A 91 12.73 9.86 -3.90
CA ASN A 91 13.20 11.15 -4.39
C ASN A 91 12.55 12.30 -3.60
N ALA A 92 13.37 13.12 -2.95
CA ALA A 92 12.87 14.21 -2.10
C ALA A 92 12.00 15.24 -2.85
N ASN A 93 12.31 15.53 -4.11
CA ASN A 93 11.55 16.49 -4.93
C ASN A 93 10.15 15.97 -5.30
N ASP A 94 9.96 14.66 -5.32
CA ASP A 94 8.70 14.04 -5.71
C ASP A 94 7.60 14.22 -4.64
N PHE A 95 7.94 14.60 -3.40
CA PHE A 95 6.96 14.99 -2.39
C PHE A 95 6.22 16.30 -2.68
N LEU A 96 6.71 17.09 -3.63
CA LEU A 96 6.14 18.39 -3.99
C LEU A 96 5.00 18.31 -5.02
N SER A 97 4.79 17.16 -5.65
CA SER A 97 3.79 17.00 -6.72
C SER A 97 3.17 15.61 -6.74
N GLY A 98 1.92 15.53 -7.20
CA GLY A 98 1.20 14.28 -7.32
C GLY A 98 0.86 13.63 -5.97
N ASP A 99 0.57 12.35 -6.04
CA ASP A 99 0.39 11.48 -4.88
C ASP A 99 1.63 10.61 -4.64
N ASN A 100 1.76 10.09 -3.42
CA ASN A 100 2.95 9.35 -3.02
C ASN A 100 2.56 8.10 -2.20
N HIS A 101 3.21 6.98 -2.48
CA HIS A 101 3.20 5.78 -1.66
C HIS A 101 4.47 5.78 -0.79
N PHE A 102 4.35 6.24 0.46
CA PHE A 102 5.51 6.33 1.33
C PHE A 102 5.76 5.04 2.10
N TRP A 103 6.66 4.22 1.61
CA TRP A 103 7.09 2.98 2.24
C TRP A 103 8.48 3.05 2.91
N GLY A 104 8.97 4.25 3.16
CA GLY A 104 10.23 4.46 3.88
C GLY A 104 10.26 3.78 5.24
N VAL A 105 9.14 3.83 5.99
CA VAL A 105 9.07 3.21 7.33
C VAL A 105 9.13 1.68 7.24
N TRP A 106 8.42 1.02 6.33
CA TRP A 106 8.43 -0.43 6.23
C TRP A 106 9.52 -0.94 5.27
N HIS A 107 9.43 -0.63 3.98
CA HIS A 107 10.37 -1.14 2.98
C HIS A 107 11.75 -0.51 3.10
N GLY A 108 11.85 0.76 3.46
CA GLY A 108 13.09 1.47 3.71
C GLY A 108 13.67 1.29 5.12
N GLU A 109 12.96 0.63 6.03
CA GLU A 109 13.33 0.42 7.45
C GLU A 109 13.58 1.74 8.22
N TYR A 110 12.99 2.85 7.75
CA TYR A 110 13.08 4.14 8.43
C TYR A 110 12.36 4.10 9.79
N PRO A 111 12.77 4.91 10.77
CA PRO A 111 12.07 5.00 12.05
C PRO A 111 10.64 5.53 11.85
N VAL A 112 9.73 5.16 12.75
CA VAL A 112 8.31 5.58 12.72
C VAL A 112 8.17 7.12 12.67
N SER A 113 9.06 7.85 13.33
CA SER A 113 9.11 9.32 13.29
C SER A 113 9.26 9.90 11.88
N SER A 114 9.69 9.11 10.90
CA SER A 114 9.80 9.55 9.51
C SER A 114 8.45 9.94 8.89
N TYR A 115 7.33 9.41 9.38
CA TYR A 115 6.00 9.80 8.93
C TYR A 115 5.69 11.30 9.16
N THR A 116 6.33 11.93 10.15
CA THR A 116 6.14 13.36 10.41
C THR A 116 7.07 14.26 9.58
N ARG A 117 8.05 13.66 8.91
CA ARG A 117 9.06 14.38 8.11
C ARG A 117 8.79 14.34 6.61
N PHE A 118 8.24 13.22 6.12
CA PHE A 118 8.00 12.99 4.70
C PHE A 118 6.51 13.16 4.40
N ILE A 119 6.11 14.39 4.09
CA ILE A 119 4.70 14.77 3.88
C ILE A 119 4.54 15.18 2.41
N PRO A 120 3.81 14.39 1.58
CA PRO A 120 3.55 14.72 0.19
C PRO A 120 2.31 15.61 0.03
N ARG A 121 2.05 16.01 -1.23
CA ARG A 121 0.81 16.72 -1.59
C ARG A 121 -0.44 15.89 -1.34
N PHE A 122 -0.35 14.58 -1.54
CA PHE A 122 -1.38 13.59 -1.21
C PHE A 122 -0.68 12.27 -0.85
N MET A 123 -0.94 11.77 0.33
CA MET A 123 -0.43 10.46 0.75
C MET A 123 -1.46 9.40 0.38
N SER A 124 -1.26 8.72 -0.74
CA SER A 124 -2.19 7.71 -1.25
C SER A 124 -1.95 6.30 -0.70
N GLU A 125 -0.74 6.04 -0.16
CA GLU A 125 -0.45 4.77 0.50
C GLU A 125 0.70 4.90 1.50
N PHE A 126 0.50 4.38 2.69
CA PHE A 126 1.53 4.17 3.74
C PHE A 126 0.97 3.19 4.76
N GLY A 127 1.83 2.59 5.58
CA GLY A 127 1.32 1.67 6.59
C GLY A 127 2.42 0.93 7.34
N LEU A 128 2.00 0.21 8.37
CA LEU A 128 2.84 -0.66 9.17
C LEU A 128 2.04 -1.91 9.54
N PRO A 129 2.55 -3.14 9.37
CA PRO A 129 1.82 -4.34 9.73
C PRO A 129 1.85 -4.58 11.25
N SER A 130 0.83 -5.26 11.75
CA SER A 130 0.78 -5.79 13.11
C SER A 130 0.20 -7.20 13.16
N LEU A 131 0.37 -7.89 14.28
CA LEU A 131 -0.21 -9.20 14.50
C LEU A 131 -1.72 -9.06 14.78
N PRO A 132 -2.54 -10.03 14.35
CA PRO A 132 -3.93 -10.10 14.73
C PRO A 132 -4.09 -10.41 16.24
N SER A 133 -5.31 -10.30 16.76
CA SER A 133 -5.55 -10.56 18.17
C SER A 133 -5.15 -11.98 18.59
N ILE A 134 -4.83 -12.18 19.87
CA ILE A 134 -4.52 -13.52 20.40
C ILE A 134 -5.65 -14.53 20.12
N ALA A 135 -6.90 -14.11 20.22
CA ALA A 135 -8.05 -14.97 19.90
C ALA A 135 -8.04 -15.40 18.42
N ALA A 136 -7.72 -14.49 17.50
CA ALA A 136 -7.60 -14.84 16.09
C ALA A 136 -6.39 -15.76 15.84
N ILE A 137 -5.27 -15.53 16.49
CA ILE A 137 -4.09 -16.42 16.41
C ILE A 137 -4.45 -17.82 16.91
N GLN A 138 -5.09 -17.95 18.07
CA GLN A 138 -5.49 -19.23 18.62
C GLN A 138 -6.48 -19.97 17.72
N LYS A 139 -7.39 -19.24 17.07
CA LYS A 139 -8.42 -19.84 16.21
C LYS A 139 -7.88 -20.29 14.83
N TYR A 140 -6.98 -19.51 14.24
CA TYR A 140 -6.61 -19.67 12.82
C TYR A 140 -5.15 -20.03 12.56
N PHE A 141 -4.28 -19.98 13.59
CA PHE A 141 -2.86 -20.28 13.43
C PHE A 141 -2.54 -21.58 14.15
N SER A 142 -1.96 -22.52 13.42
CA SER A 142 -1.49 -23.78 14.02
C SER A 142 -0.09 -23.59 14.62
N LEU A 143 0.00 -22.85 15.74
CA LEU A 143 1.27 -22.58 16.40
C LEU A 143 1.90 -23.88 16.90
N LYS A 144 3.21 -24.03 16.66
CA LYS A 144 4.03 -25.17 17.11
C LYS A 144 4.72 -24.88 18.44
N SER A 145 5.29 -23.69 18.58
CA SER A 145 6.08 -23.29 19.74
C SER A 145 5.40 -22.24 20.62
N GLY A 146 4.42 -21.51 20.07
CA GLY A 146 3.73 -20.43 20.79
C GLY A 146 4.60 -19.21 21.08
N ASN A 147 5.74 -19.06 20.40
CA ASN A 147 6.64 -17.92 20.53
C ASN A 147 6.71 -17.10 19.21
N THR A 148 7.42 -15.98 19.23
CA THR A 148 7.53 -15.06 18.09
C THR A 148 8.24 -15.66 16.87
N ASN A 149 9.07 -16.68 17.06
CA ASN A 149 9.80 -17.38 15.99
C ASN A 149 9.01 -18.55 15.39
N ASP A 150 7.73 -18.70 15.72
CA ASP A 150 6.90 -19.77 15.21
C ASP A 150 6.72 -19.67 13.69
N SER A 151 7.01 -20.75 12.98
CA SER A 151 6.92 -20.81 11.52
C SER A 151 5.50 -20.53 11.01
N ALA A 152 4.48 -20.82 11.80
CA ALA A 152 3.10 -20.51 11.47
C ALA A 152 2.82 -18.99 11.50
N LEU A 153 3.49 -18.23 12.36
CA LEU A 153 3.46 -16.77 12.32
C LEU A 153 4.16 -16.24 11.08
N ALA A 154 5.37 -16.71 10.81
CA ALA A 154 6.16 -16.28 9.65
C ALA A 154 5.41 -16.52 8.33
N SER A 155 4.75 -17.67 8.18
CA SER A 155 3.98 -18.01 6.97
C SER A 155 2.76 -17.12 6.73
N ARG A 156 2.29 -16.42 7.77
CA ARG A 156 1.12 -15.53 7.71
C ARG A 156 1.47 -14.07 7.42
N LEU A 157 2.75 -13.72 7.41
CA LEU A 157 3.21 -12.39 7.01
C LEU A 157 3.58 -12.42 5.52
N ARG A 158 2.81 -11.72 4.70
CA ARG A 158 3.03 -11.59 3.25
C ARG A 158 3.97 -10.44 2.92
N SER A 159 5.13 -10.42 3.58
CA SER A 159 6.19 -9.44 3.33
C SER A 159 7.56 -10.08 3.47
N TYR A 160 8.45 -9.76 2.55
CA TYR A 160 9.85 -10.23 2.55
C TYR A 160 10.68 -9.72 3.75
N LYS A 161 10.23 -8.64 4.42
CA LYS A 161 10.91 -8.08 5.61
C LYS A 161 10.79 -9.00 6.83
N GLY A 162 9.75 -9.82 6.89
CA GLY A 162 9.55 -10.78 7.96
C GLY A 162 9.16 -10.16 9.32
N ILE A 163 8.94 -11.04 10.30
CA ILE A 163 8.56 -10.68 11.67
C ILE A 163 9.65 -9.88 12.36
N ARG A 164 10.92 -10.13 12.03
CA ARG A 164 12.09 -9.43 12.58
C ARG A 164 11.94 -7.89 12.53
N LEU A 165 11.36 -7.36 11.46
CA LEU A 165 11.18 -5.91 11.36
C LEU A 165 10.09 -5.39 12.30
N ILE A 166 9.04 -6.17 12.54
CA ILE A 166 8.03 -5.84 13.58
C ILE A 166 8.69 -5.84 14.96
N GLU A 167 9.52 -6.85 15.26
CA GLU A 167 10.28 -6.92 16.51
C GLU A 167 11.20 -5.70 16.71
N LYS A 168 11.87 -5.28 15.61
CA LYS A 168 12.71 -4.07 15.63
C LYS A 168 11.90 -2.83 16.01
N TYR A 169 10.78 -2.56 15.35
CA TYR A 169 9.96 -1.39 15.67
C TYR A 169 9.39 -1.42 17.08
N ILE A 170 9.02 -2.61 17.59
CA ILE A 170 8.61 -2.76 18.99
C ILE A 170 9.75 -2.43 19.93
N ALA A 171 10.96 -2.95 19.65
CA ALA A 171 12.13 -2.74 20.50
C ALA A 171 12.56 -1.27 20.53
N ASP A 172 12.48 -0.59 19.40
CA ASP A 172 12.80 0.84 19.26
C ASP A 172 11.86 1.75 20.09
N GLU A 173 10.57 1.38 20.23
CA GLU A 173 9.56 2.20 20.89
C GLU A 173 9.27 1.77 22.35
N TYR A 174 9.27 0.47 22.64
CA TYR A 174 8.76 -0.09 23.90
C TYR A 174 9.68 -1.11 24.57
N GLY A 175 10.81 -1.44 23.95
CA GLY A 175 11.69 -2.48 24.44
C GLY A 175 11.22 -3.89 24.05
N LYS A 176 11.90 -4.91 24.55
CA LYS A 176 11.70 -6.30 24.16
C LYS A 176 10.43 -6.91 24.76
N PRO A 177 9.53 -7.51 23.96
CA PRO A 177 8.33 -8.19 24.49
C PRO A 177 8.71 -9.42 25.34
N LYS A 178 7.92 -9.71 26.37
CA LYS A 178 8.17 -10.82 27.32
C LYS A 178 7.69 -12.17 26.80
N ASP A 179 6.60 -12.17 26.05
CA ASP A 179 5.90 -13.34 25.55
C ASP A 179 5.12 -13.01 24.26
N LEU A 180 4.47 -14.00 23.66
CA LEU A 180 3.65 -13.83 22.48
C LEU A 180 2.49 -12.86 22.69
N LYS A 181 1.88 -12.83 23.87
CA LYS A 181 0.76 -11.94 24.18
C LYS A 181 1.21 -10.49 24.19
N SER A 182 2.32 -10.19 24.86
CA SER A 182 2.92 -8.84 24.85
C SER A 182 3.41 -8.46 23.46
N PHE A 183 3.96 -9.39 22.69
CA PHE A 183 4.38 -9.14 21.31
C PHE A 183 3.20 -8.74 20.41
N VAL A 184 2.10 -9.47 20.48
CA VAL A 184 0.87 -9.12 19.74
C VAL A 184 0.39 -7.74 20.13
N TRP A 185 0.27 -7.46 21.41
CA TRP A 185 -0.26 -6.19 21.90
C TRP A 185 0.64 -5.02 21.51
N LEU A 186 1.97 -5.15 21.70
CA LEU A 186 2.93 -4.11 21.33
C LEU A 186 2.99 -3.87 19.83
N SER A 187 2.87 -4.92 18.99
CA SER A 187 2.82 -4.75 17.55
C SER A 187 1.64 -3.89 17.10
N GLN A 188 0.47 -4.11 17.72
CA GLN A 188 -0.74 -3.33 17.46
C GLN A 188 -0.61 -1.89 17.96
N LEU A 189 0.06 -1.68 19.10
CA LEU A 189 0.29 -0.36 19.66
C LEU A 189 1.26 0.45 18.79
N VAL A 190 2.37 -0.16 18.33
CA VAL A 190 3.29 0.48 17.37
C VAL A 190 2.56 0.86 16.10
N GLN A 191 1.76 -0.05 15.52
CA GLN A 191 0.97 0.25 14.33
C GLN A 191 0.02 1.43 14.58
N ALA A 192 -0.73 1.42 15.67
CA ALA A 192 -1.71 2.46 15.99
C ALA A 192 -1.04 3.83 16.14
N ASN A 193 0.07 3.91 16.90
CA ASN A 193 0.80 5.14 17.11
C ASN A 193 1.47 5.66 15.83
N ALA A 194 2.03 4.76 15.02
CA ALA A 194 2.63 5.10 13.73
C ALA A 194 1.59 5.74 12.79
N LEU A 195 0.44 5.11 12.65
CA LEU A 195 -0.63 5.61 11.77
C LEU A 195 -1.27 6.89 12.32
N GLN A 196 -1.47 6.99 13.64
CA GLN A 196 -1.96 8.22 14.28
C GLN A 196 -1.00 9.38 14.02
N SER A 197 0.30 9.18 14.24
CA SER A 197 1.33 10.21 14.03
C SER A 197 1.36 10.67 12.56
N ALA A 198 1.31 9.73 11.62
CA ALA A 198 1.25 10.03 10.20
C ALA A 198 0.00 10.85 9.83
N ILE A 199 -1.18 10.38 10.22
CA ILE A 199 -2.44 11.05 9.90
C ILE A 199 -2.49 12.46 10.49
N LEU A 200 -2.04 12.65 11.72
CA LEU A 200 -1.99 13.96 12.37
C LEU A 200 -1.02 14.89 11.63
N ALA A 201 0.17 14.40 11.26
CA ALA A 201 1.15 15.19 10.49
C ALA A 201 0.60 15.60 9.13
N HIS A 202 -0.01 14.67 8.37
CA HIS A 202 -0.63 14.97 7.08
C HIS A 202 -1.76 16.00 7.22
N ARG A 203 -2.61 15.86 8.23
CA ARG A 203 -3.73 16.79 8.47
C ARG A 203 -3.26 18.18 8.90
N SER A 204 -2.23 18.27 9.73
CA SER A 204 -1.67 19.55 10.17
C SER A 204 -0.95 20.30 9.03
N ALA A 205 -0.51 19.59 8.01
CA ALA A 205 0.15 20.16 6.84
C ALA A 205 -0.81 20.76 5.79
N LYS A 206 -2.11 20.82 6.03
CA LYS A 206 -3.05 21.50 5.13
C LYS A 206 -2.72 22.99 5.00
N PRO A 207 -2.86 23.61 3.82
CA PRO A 207 -3.39 23.06 2.57
C PRO A 207 -2.33 22.37 1.69
N PHE A 208 -1.12 22.15 2.18
CA PHE A 208 -0.09 21.47 1.38
C PHE A 208 -0.44 19.99 1.15
N CYS A 209 -0.67 19.22 2.20
CA CYS A 209 -1.14 17.85 2.11
C CYS A 209 -2.66 17.79 2.18
N MET A 210 -3.31 17.41 1.08
CA MET A 210 -4.76 17.43 0.97
C MET A 210 -5.44 16.07 1.13
N GLY A 211 -4.68 14.99 1.31
CA GLY A 211 -5.24 13.67 1.53
C GLY A 211 -4.28 12.70 2.19
N THR A 212 -4.86 11.74 2.90
CA THR A 212 -4.13 10.66 3.55
C THR A 212 -4.96 9.38 3.51
N LEU A 213 -4.40 8.35 2.86
CA LEU A 213 -4.98 7.02 2.75
C LEU A 213 -3.94 6.02 3.22
N PHE A 214 -4.32 5.12 4.11
CA PHE A 214 -3.39 4.10 4.60
C PHE A 214 -3.64 2.74 3.96
N TRP A 215 -2.60 1.99 3.74
CA TRP A 215 -2.65 0.59 3.39
C TRP A 215 -2.63 -0.25 4.68
N GLN A 216 -3.70 -1.02 5.04
CA GLN A 216 -4.95 -1.09 4.28
C GLN A 216 -6.16 -1.17 5.23
N LEU A 217 -7.36 -0.91 4.68
CA LEU A 217 -8.59 -0.88 5.46
C LEU A 217 -9.02 -2.27 5.93
N ASN A 218 -8.91 -3.29 5.08
CA ASN A 218 -9.40 -4.65 5.35
C ASN A 218 -8.54 -5.72 4.70
N ASP A 219 -8.69 -6.95 5.19
CA ASP A 219 -8.08 -8.15 4.64
C ASP A 219 -9.14 -9.24 4.43
N ALA A 220 -8.84 -10.17 3.50
CA ALA A 220 -9.73 -11.27 3.17
C ALA A 220 -9.47 -12.54 4.01
N TRP A 221 -8.40 -12.60 4.80
CA TRP A 221 -7.99 -13.79 5.52
C TRP A 221 -7.25 -13.47 6.84
N PRO A 222 -7.20 -14.40 7.82
CA PRO A 222 -6.46 -14.18 9.06
C PRO A 222 -4.95 -14.26 8.85
N GLY A 223 -4.28 -13.11 8.92
CA GLY A 223 -2.84 -12.96 8.71
C GLY A 223 -2.23 -11.85 9.55
N ILE A 224 -0.92 -11.67 9.42
CA ILE A 224 -0.21 -10.49 9.92
C ILE A 224 -0.38 -9.42 8.84
N THR A 225 -0.97 -8.29 9.19
CA THR A 225 -1.56 -7.38 8.21
C THR A 225 -1.35 -5.91 8.54
N TRP A 226 -1.45 -5.07 7.53
CA TRP A 226 -1.44 -3.60 7.63
C TRP A 226 -2.78 -3.00 8.10
N LYS A 227 -3.82 -3.81 8.29
CA LYS A 227 -5.12 -3.36 8.77
C LYS A 227 -5.03 -2.95 10.24
N ILE A 228 -5.60 -1.78 10.58
CA ILE A 228 -5.76 -1.33 11.97
C ILE A 228 -6.97 -2.00 12.64
N GLY A 229 -6.82 -2.35 13.91
CA GLY A 229 -7.91 -2.78 14.77
C GLY A 229 -8.31 -4.22 14.57
N ARG A 230 -9.59 -4.53 14.78
CA ARG A 230 -10.09 -5.92 14.68
C ARG A 230 -9.85 -6.49 13.29
N ALA A 231 -8.73 -7.15 13.15
CA ALA A 231 -8.33 -7.76 11.89
C ALA A 231 -9.30 -8.85 11.41
N HIS A 232 -10.11 -9.40 12.32
CA HIS A 232 -10.95 -10.54 12.00
C HIS A 232 -12.20 -10.51 12.88
N VAL A 233 -13.29 -10.19 12.28
CA VAL A 233 -14.62 -10.48 12.78
C VAL A 233 -15.10 -11.76 12.13
#